data_f8056893b91aade98457c22b2f7b29de
#
_entry.id   f8056893b91aade98457c22b2f7b29de
#
_cell.length_a   1.000
_cell.length_b   1.000
_cell.length_c   1.000
_cell.angle_alpha   90.00
_cell.angle_beta   90.00
_cell.angle_gamma   90.00
#
_symmetry.space_group_name_H-M   'P 1'
#
loop_
_entity.id
_entity.type
_entity.pdbx_description
1 polymer ?
#
loop_
_entity_poly.entity_id
_entity_poly.type
_entity_poly.pdbx_seq_one_letter_code
_entity_poly.pdbx_strand_id
1 'polypeptide(L)'
;MSKAKCIMVQGTMSGAGKSLLCAALCRIFAQDGYRVAPFKSQNMALNSFVTRDGLEMGRAQVVQAQAAGIEPDVRMNPILLKPSSDVGSQVIVNGEVRGQMTAAAYFKMKRALIPEILSAYNSLAETVDIIVIEGAGSPAEINLKADDIVNMGLARLVDAPVLLAGDIDRGGVFAQLYGTVALLEPEERARIKGLLINKFRGDVEILRPGLAMLEEKTQLPVLGVVPYLKVDIEDEDSLSTRLDAGRTVHPLDAAILRLPHISNFTDFMPLEQHPLLGVRYVQNTRQLGTPDLIILPGTKNTVDDLLWLRQSGLEAALLKLAANGTPVLGVCGGYQMLGETLADPEGTESGTVQTVRGLGLLPTHTVFTGQKHRTQDTAAVTAAPFAGAALTGYQIHTGRTEVQGVPFCTLADGTPEGCVQDNVFGTYLHGLFDTGALTEKLVALLCRRKGIAPDSAALIPMEQYRQQQFDLLADGVRGALDLDAVYAAMGLENPRRNAQ
;
A
#
# COMPACT_ATOMS: atom_id res chain seq x y z
N MET A 1 -30.33 0.01 16.80
CA MET A 1 -29.84 -0.31 15.44
C MET A 1 -29.28 -1.72 15.50
N SER A 2 -29.50 -2.58 14.47
CA SER A 2 -28.85 -3.89 14.42
C SER A 2 -27.34 -3.68 14.28
N LYS A 3 -26.54 -4.49 14.98
CA LYS A 3 -25.07 -4.48 14.84
C LYS A 3 -24.72 -4.78 13.38
N ALA A 4 -23.69 -4.10 12.81
CA ALA A 4 -23.24 -4.38 11.45
C ALA A 4 -23.00 -5.86 11.23
N LYS A 5 -23.31 -6.35 10.04
CA LYS A 5 -22.94 -7.69 9.59
C LYS A 5 -21.47 -7.71 9.21
N CYS A 6 -20.82 -8.87 9.22
CA CYS A 6 -19.44 -8.96 8.78
C CYS A 6 -19.18 -10.23 7.97
N ILE A 7 -18.14 -10.19 7.17
CA ILE A 7 -17.55 -11.32 6.44
C ILE A 7 -16.04 -11.20 6.50
N MET A 8 -15.34 -12.31 6.70
CA MET A 8 -13.88 -12.30 6.80
C MET A 8 -13.24 -13.12 5.68
N VAL A 9 -12.30 -12.55 4.96
CA VAL A 9 -11.48 -13.24 3.97
C VAL A 9 -10.16 -13.64 4.61
N GLN A 10 -9.90 -14.95 4.70
CA GLN A 10 -8.61 -15.50 5.10
C GLN A 10 -7.95 -16.18 3.91
N GLY A 11 -6.64 -16.35 3.93
CA GLY A 11 -5.89 -16.99 2.86
C GLY A 11 -5.08 -18.16 3.35
N THR A 12 -4.84 -19.15 2.49
CA THR A 12 -3.97 -20.28 2.80
C THR A 12 -2.50 -19.86 2.96
N MET A 13 -2.15 -18.64 2.50
CA MET A 13 -0.79 -18.08 2.54
C MET A 13 -0.82 -16.55 2.36
N SER A 14 0.33 -15.89 2.61
CA SER A 14 0.57 -14.53 2.16
C SER A 14 0.53 -14.49 0.62
N GLY A 15 0.01 -13.39 0.06
CA GLY A 15 -0.12 -13.26 -1.39
C GLY A 15 -1.27 -14.06 -2.04
N ALA A 16 -2.14 -14.75 -1.26
CA ALA A 16 -3.31 -15.44 -1.80
C ALA A 16 -4.37 -14.49 -2.43
N GLY A 17 -4.17 -13.18 -2.34
CA GLY A 17 -5.04 -12.16 -2.92
C GLY A 17 -6.16 -11.69 -2.00
N LYS A 18 -6.02 -11.88 -0.68
CA LYS A 18 -6.99 -11.43 0.34
C LYS A 18 -7.36 -9.97 0.17
N SER A 19 -6.37 -9.09 0.03
CA SER A 19 -6.56 -7.63 -0.03
C SER A 19 -7.41 -7.22 -1.24
N LEU A 20 -7.15 -7.81 -2.42
CA LEU A 20 -7.96 -7.58 -3.61
C LEU A 20 -9.38 -8.14 -3.48
N LEU A 21 -9.54 -9.34 -2.89
CA LEU A 21 -10.86 -9.92 -2.64
C LEU A 21 -11.66 -9.06 -1.64
N CYS A 22 -11.02 -8.53 -0.61
CA CYS A 22 -11.66 -7.59 0.33
C CYS A 22 -12.05 -6.29 -0.36
N ALA A 23 -11.18 -5.71 -1.19
CA ALA A 23 -11.49 -4.52 -1.97
C ALA A 23 -12.67 -4.76 -2.92
N ALA A 24 -12.69 -5.92 -3.61
CA ALA A 24 -13.81 -6.32 -4.45
C ALA A 24 -15.12 -6.41 -3.67
N LEU A 25 -15.13 -7.11 -2.54
CA LEU A 25 -16.33 -7.25 -1.69
C LEU A 25 -16.79 -5.90 -1.14
N CYS A 26 -15.86 -5.02 -0.72
CA CYS A 26 -16.17 -3.65 -0.32
C CYS A 26 -16.89 -2.90 -1.46
N ARG A 27 -16.36 -2.97 -2.69
CA ARG A 27 -16.97 -2.34 -3.86
C ARG A 27 -18.32 -2.95 -4.22
N ILE A 28 -18.41 -4.29 -4.24
CA ILE A 28 -19.65 -5.04 -4.54
C ILE A 28 -20.76 -4.64 -3.59
N PHE A 29 -20.52 -4.69 -2.28
CA PHE A 29 -21.54 -4.38 -1.29
C PHE A 29 -21.94 -2.90 -1.31
N ALA A 30 -20.98 -1.99 -1.58
CA ALA A 30 -21.27 -0.56 -1.76
C ALA A 30 -22.14 -0.32 -3.01
N GLN A 31 -21.84 -0.96 -4.15
CA GLN A 31 -22.67 -0.91 -5.36
C GLN A 31 -24.08 -1.51 -5.15
N ASP A 32 -24.20 -2.42 -4.20
CA ASP A 32 -25.48 -3.06 -3.83
C ASP A 32 -26.26 -2.24 -2.79
N GLY A 33 -25.77 -1.04 -2.42
CA GLY A 33 -26.47 -0.05 -1.61
C GLY A 33 -26.20 -0.12 -0.11
N TYR A 34 -25.26 -0.95 0.34
CA TYR A 34 -24.86 -1.00 1.75
C TYR A 34 -23.78 0.04 2.07
N ARG A 35 -23.79 0.55 3.31
CA ARG A 35 -22.66 1.28 3.88
C ARG A 35 -21.63 0.26 4.32
N VAL A 36 -20.43 0.31 3.75
CA VAL A 36 -19.41 -0.73 3.93
C VAL A 36 -18.12 -0.12 4.47
N ALA A 37 -17.47 -0.82 5.39
CA ALA A 37 -16.11 -0.48 5.79
C ALA A 37 -15.22 -1.73 5.76
N PRO A 38 -13.94 -1.60 5.37
CA PRO A 38 -12.94 -2.63 5.56
C PRO A 38 -12.47 -2.68 7.01
N PHE A 39 -11.89 -3.80 7.42
CA PHE A 39 -11.24 -3.95 8.73
C PHE A 39 -10.09 -4.96 8.65
N LYS A 40 -8.94 -4.59 9.21
CA LYS A 40 -7.82 -5.49 9.42
C LYS A 40 -7.20 -5.18 10.77
N SER A 41 -7.35 -6.09 11.73
CA SER A 41 -6.94 -5.83 13.12
C SER A 41 -5.48 -5.45 13.25
N GLN A 42 -4.60 -6.11 12.49
CA GLN A 42 -3.17 -5.84 12.44
C GLN A 42 -2.68 -5.92 11.01
N ASN A 43 -1.95 -4.90 10.58
CA ASN A 43 -1.22 -4.90 9.32
C ASN A 43 0.28 -4.83 9.56
N MET A 44 1.07 -5.40 8.65
CA MET A 44 2.52 -5.26 8.61
C MET A 44 2.90 -4.77 7.21
N ALA A 45 3.22 -3.48 7.09
CA ALA A 45 3.55 -2.86 5.82
C ALA A 45 4.44 -1.63 6.01
N LEU A 46 5.28 -1.33 5.01
CA LEU A 46 6.03 -0.07 4.94
C LEU A 46 5.20 1.06 4.33
N ASN A 47 4.25 0.71 3.45
CA ASN A 47 3.34 1.67 2.85
C ASN A 47 2.26 2.08 3.84
N SER A 48 2.18 3.35 4.14
CA SER A 48 1.18 3.92 5.05
C SER A 48 0.57 5.19 4.47
N PHE A 49 -0.49 5.63 5.10
CA PHE A 49 -1.27 6.80 4.74
C PHE A 49 -1.59 7.58 6.02
N VAL A 50 -1.80 8.88 5.87
CA VAL A 50 -2.24 9.76 6.97
C VAL A 50 -3.70 10.10 6.75
N THR A 51 -4.56 9.84 7.73
CA THR A 51 -5.98 10.21 7.71
C THR A 51 -6.15 11.73 7.86
N ARG A 52 -7.36 12.24 7.63
CA ARG A 52 -7.66 13.68 7.85
C ARG A 52 -7.35 14.16 9.27
N ASP A 53 -7.48 13.27 10.26
CA ASP A 53 -7.21 13.57 11.66
C ASP A 53 -5.71 13.47 12.02
N GLY A 54 -4.82 13.30 11.02
CA GLY A 54 -3.38 13.19 11.23
C GLY A 54 -2.93 11.83 11.81
N LEU A 55 -3.76 10.79 11.71
CA LEU A 55 -3.47 9.44 12.21
C LEU A 55 -2.93 8.54 11.10
N GLU A 56 -2.05 7.61 11.45
CA GLU A 56 -1.38 6.73 10.50
C GLU A 56 -2.08 5.37 10.39
N MET A 57 -2.31 4.89 9.15
CA MET A 57 -2.85 3.56 8.88
C MET A 57 -2.21 2.89 7.68
N GLY A 58 -2.38 1.56 7.55
CA GLY A 58 -1.86 0.78 6.43
C GLY A 58 -2.55 1.08 5.11
N ARG A 59 -1.77 1.12 4.02
CA ARG A 59 -2.26 1.47 2.68
C ARG A 59 -3.35 0.53 2.16
N ALA A 60 -3.29 -0.77 2.46
CA ALA A 60 -4.30 -1.73 1.99
C ALA A 60 -5.71 -1.38 2.42
N GLN A 61 -5.91 -0.93 3.67
CA GLN A 61 -7.23 -0.56 4.17
C GLN A 61 -7.69 0.79 3.61
N VAL A 62 -6.76 1.66 3.22
CA VAL A 62 -7.07 2.89 2.47
C VAL A 62 -7.66 2.54 1.10
N VAL A 63 -7.03 1.64 0.36
CA VAL A 63 -7.51 1.15 -0.94
C VAL A 63 -8.90 0.50 -0.81
N GLN A 64 -9.11 -0.30 0.22
CA GLN A 64 -10.40 -0.94 0.49
C GLN A 64 -11.49 0.06 0.89
N ALA A 65 -11.15 1.11 1.64
CA ALA A 65 -12.06 2.21 1.98
C ALA A 65 -12.45 3.00 0.72
N GLN A 66 -11.48 3.33 -0.13
CA GLN A 66 -11.71 3.98 -1.42
C GLN A 66 -12.59 3.11 -2.35
N ALA A 67 -12.39 1.79 -2.36
CA ALA A 67 -13.25 0.86 -3.10
C ALA A 67 -14.69 0.88 -2.57
N ALA A 68 -14.88 1.01 -1.26
CA ALA A 68 -16.19 1.17 -0.62
C ALA A 68 -16.80 2.58 -0.83
N GLY A 69 -16.04 3.54 -1.38
CA GLY A 69 -16.50 4.91 -1.57
C GLY A 69 -16.55 5.74 -0.29
N ILE A 70 -15.74 5.41 0.72
CA ILE A 70 -15.68 6.11 2.01
C ILE A 70 -14.28 6.63 2.31
N GLU A 71 -14.20 7.65 3.15
CA GLU A 71 -12.93 8.17 3.64
C GLU A 71 -12.21 7.14 4.54
N PRO A 72 -10.87 7.01 4.39
CA PRO A 72 -10.08 6.17 5.28
C PRO A 72 -10.14 6.65 6.73
N ASP A 73 -10.33 5.70 7.63
CA ASP A 73 -10.44 5.93 9.08
C ASP A 73 -9.50 4.94 9.80
N VAL A 74 -8.74 5.42 10.76
CA VAL A 74 -7.75 4.60 11.49
C VAL A 74 -8.36 3.39 12.19
N ARG A 75 -9.65 3.44 12.54
CA ARG A 75 -10.39 2.29 13.11
C ARG A 75 -10.42 1.09 12.18
N MET A 76 -10.23 1.29 10.87
CA MET A 76 -10.16 0.20 9.87
C MET A 76 -8.87 -0.61 9.99
N ASN A 77 -7.81 -0.05 10.60
CA ASN A 77 -6.53 -0.71 10.84
C ASN A 77 -5.93 -0.25 12.18
N PRO A 78 -6.46 -0.74 13.33
CA PRO A 78 -6.05 -0.26 14.65
C PRO A 78 -4.60 -0.58 15.01
N ILE A 79 -3.98 -1.61 14.40
CA ILE A 79 -2.58 -1.94 14.65
C ILE A 79 -1.81 -1.99 13.33
N LEU A 80 -0.78 -1.16 13.23
CA LEU A 80 0.16 -1.17 12.10
C LEU A 80 1.58 -1.42 12.62
N LEU A 81 2.24 -2.41 12.04
CA LEU A 81 3.64 -2.72 12.29
C LEU A 81 4.46 -2.28 11.07
N LYS A 82 5.46 -1.42 11.28
CA LYS A 82 6.39 -1.00 10.24
C LYS A 82 7.77 -1.60 10.52
N PRO A 83 8.20 -2.62 9.76
CA PRO A 83 9.53 -3.18 9.91
C PRO A 83 10.59 -2.09 9.83
N SER A 84 11.47 -2.02 10.82
CA SER A 84 12.58 -1.04 10.88
C SER A 84 13.95 -1.72 10.82
N SER A 85 13.99 -3.05 11.04
CA SER A 85 15.16 -3.92 10.94
C SER A 85 14.71 -5.36 10.80
N ASP A 86 15.65 -6.29 10.59
CA ASP A 86 15.37 -7.73 10.50
C ASP A 86 14.66 -8.31 11.75
N VAL A 87 14.78 -7.66 12.90
CA VAL A 87 14.28 -8.18 14.19
C VAL A 87 13.34 -7.23 14.93
N GLY A 88 13.04 -6.05 14.37
CA GLY A 88 12.26 -5.01 15.04
C GLY A 88 11.27 -4.29 14.13
N SER A 89 10.19 -3.80 14.75
CA SER A 89 9.18 -3.00 14.07
C SER A 89 8.77 -1.81 14.92
N GLN A 90 8.46 -0.70 14.27
CA GLN A 90 7.71 0.37 14.89
C GLN A 90 6.25 -0.07 15.04
N VAL A 91 5.75 -0.04 16.28
CA VAL A 91 4.37 -0.41 16.60
C VAL A 91 3.52 0.85 16.66
N ILE A 92 2.47 0.88 15.85
CA ILE A 92 1.50 1.97 15.77
C ILE A 92 0.14 1.41 16.20
N VAL A 93 -0.51 2.07 17.15
CA VAL A 93 -1.82 1.65 17.69
C VAL A 93 -2.79 2.81 17.54
N ASN A 94 -3.92 2.59 16.90
CA ASN A 94 -4.93 3.61 16.60
C ASN A 94 -4.31 4.88 15.95
N GLY A 95 -3.33 4.66 15.05
CA GLY A 95 -2.65 5.71 14.31
C GLY A 95 -1.52 6.41 15.05
N GLU A 96 -1.27 6.08 16.32
CA GLU A 96 -0.23 6.69 17.15
C GLU A 96 0.95 5.74 17.41
N VAL A 97 2.16 6.26 17.31
CA VAL A 97 3.39 5.49 17.57
C VAL A 97 3.47 5.12 19.05
N ARG A 98 3.53 3.82 19.34
CA ARG A 98 3.74 3.29 20.71
C ARG A 98 5.20 3.04 21.03
N GLY A 99 6.04 2.87 20.02
CA GLY A 99 7.48 2.66 20.17
C GLY A 99 8.04 1.61 19.21
N GLN A 100 9.34 1.35 19.36
CA GLN A 100 10.05 0.28 18.65
C GLN A 100 10.03 -0.98 19.50
N MET A 101 9.74 -2.13 18.91
CA MET A 101 9.69 -3.41 19.60
C MET A 101 10.35 -4.51 18.76
N THR A 102 11.06 -5.42 19.44
CA THR A 102 11.47 -6.67 18.80
C THR A 102 10.25 -7.57 18.56
N ALA A 103 10.32 -8.47 17.60
CA ALA A 103 9.26 -9.44 17.34
C ALA A 103 8.87 -10.23 18.61
N ALA A 104 9.86 -10.66 19.40
CA ALA A 104 9.64 -11.40 20.65
C ALA A 104 8.90 -10.57 21.72
N ALA A 105 9.23 -9.27 21.85
CA ALA A 105 8.55 -8.37 22.77
C ALA A 105 7.11 -8.11 22.33
N TYR A 106 6.91 -7.86 21.05
CA TYR A 106 5.58 -7.68 20.48
C TYR A 106 4.68 -8.91 20.67
N PHE A 107 5.22 -10.12 20.41
CA PHE A 107 4.48 -11.38 20.60
C PHE A 107 3.93 -11.53 22.02
N LYS A 108 4.71 -11.18 23.05
CA LYS A 108 4.28 -11.22 24.45
C LYS A 108 3.18 -10.21 24.76
N MET A 109 3.14 -9.10 24.05
CA MET A 109 2.25 -7.97 24.34
C MET A 109 0.96 -7.99 23.47
N LYS A 110 0.97 -8.61 22.28
CA LYS A 110 -0.09 -8.42 21.27
C LYS A 110 -1.50 -8.76 21.76
N ARG A 111 -1.65 -9.72 22.69
CA ARG A 111 -2.96 -10.03 23.30
C ARG A 111 -3.53 -8.88 24.14
N ALA A 112 -2.66 -8.06 24.74
CA ALA A 112 -3.08 -6.88 25.47
C ALA A 112 -3.71 -5.80 24.57
N LEU A 113 -3.55 -5.91 23.25
CA LEU A 113 -4.15 -5.01 22.26
C LEU A 113 -5.57 -5.43 21.83
N ILE A 114 -6.10 -6.57 22.32
CA ILE A 114 -7.46 -7.02 22.00
C ILE A 114 -8.52 -5.97 22.35
N PRO A 115 -8.48 -5.29 23.50
CA PRO A 115 -9.43 -4.22 23.81
C PRO A 115 -9.41 -3.08 22.79
N GLU A 116 -8.23 -2.67 22.29
CA GLU A 116 -8.07 -1.63 21.26
C GLU A 116 -8.69 -2.08 19.93
N ILE A 117 -8.43 -3.34 19.54
CA ILE A 117 -9.02 -3.94 18.32
C ILE A 117 -10.54 -3.97 18.40
N LEU A 118 -11.09 -4.44 19.53
CA LEU A 118 -12.54 -4.54 19.71
C LEU A 118 -13.21 -3.16 19.84
N SER A 119 -12.56 -2.19 20.46
CA SER A 119 -13.05 -0.81 20.53
C SER A 119 -13.17 -0.21 19.13
N ALA A 120 -12.10 -0.33 18.31
CA ALA A 120 -12.09 0.14 16.92
C ALA A 120 -13.17 -0.56 16.09
N TYR A 121 -13.25 -1.90 16.16
CA TYR A 121 -14.24 -2.70 15.43
C TYR A 121 -15.68 -2.32 15.82
N ASN A 122 -16.00 -2.28 17.11
CA ASN A 122 -17.36 -1.98 17.59
C ASN A 122 -17.78 -0.56 17.22
N SER A 123 -16.89 0.43 17.40
CA SER A 123 -17.16 1.81 16.99
C SER A 123 -17.39 1.93 15.47
N LEU A 124 -16.63 1.20 14.64
CA LEU A 124 -16.85 1.16 13.20
C LEU A 124 -18.19 0.49 12.86
N ALA A 125 -18.54 -0.60 13.57
CA ALA A 125 -19.78 -1.35 13.36
C ALA A 125 -21.07 -0.54 13.66
N GLU A 126 -20.97 0.57 14.39
CA GLU A 126 -22.08 1.48 14.64
C GLU A 126 -22.36 2.40 13.45
N THR A 127 -21.40 2.56 12.52
CA THR A 127 -21.46 3.55 11.44
C THR A 127 -21.81 2.94 10.09
N VAL A 128 -21.68 1.62 9.93
CA VAL A 128 -21.87 0.91 8.66
C VAL A 128 -22.85 -0.26 8.77
N ASP A 129 -23.22 -0.83 7.64
CA ASP A 129 -24.13 -1.99 7.57
C ASP A 129 -23.34 -3.30 7.46
N ILE A 130 -22.17 -3.27 6.77
CA ILE A 130 -21.30 -4.43 6.55
C ILE A 130 -19.85 -4.05 6.83
N ILE A 131 -19.14 -4.94 7.54
CA ILE A 131 -17.68 -4.88 7.70
C ILE A 131 -17.04 -6.05 6.95
N VAL A 132 -16.15 -5.74 5.99
CA VAL A 132 -15.32 -6.71 5.29
C VAL A 132 -13.98 -6.82 6.01
N ILE A 133 -13.71 -8.00 6.58
CA ILE A 133 -12.52 -8.22 7.42
C ILE A 133 -11.45 -8.94 6.59
N GLU A 134 -10.23 -8.44 6.63
CA GLU A 134 -9.06 -9.08 6.04
C GLU A 134 -8.22 -9.79 7.10
N GLY A 135 -7.94 -11.08 6.88
CA GLY A 135 -6.98 -11.86 7.68
C GLY A 135 -5.53 -11.57 7.27
N ALA A 136 -4.58 -12.04 8.06
CA ALA A 136 -3.15 -11.88 7.80
C ALA A 136 -2.43 -13.23 7.71
N GLY A 137 -1.57 -13.43 6.69
CA GLY A 137 -0.87 -14.70 6.47
C GLY A 137 -1.84 -15.86 6.26
N SER A 138 -1.69 -16.92 7.06
CA SER A 138 -2.51 -18.12 7.03
C SER A 138 -3.06 -18.46 8.43
N PRO A 139 -4.32 -18.93 8.56
CA PRO A 139 -4.84 -19.46 9.81
C PRO A 139 -4.22 -20.82 10.20
N ALA A 140 -3.47 -21.43 9.30
CA ALA A 140 -2.78 -22.71 9.54
C ALA A 140 -1.44 -22.58 10.28
N GLU A 141 -1.05 -21.38 10.69
CA GLU A 141 0.14 -21.14 11.54
C GLU A 141 -0.14 -21.62 12.97
N ILE A 142 -0.23 -22.96 13.15
CA ILE A 142 -0.68 -23.61 14.39
C ILE A 142 0.20 -23.30 15.61
N ASN A 143 1.49 -22.99 15.37
CA ASN A 143 2.44 -22.55 16.39
C ASN A 143 2.16 -21.14 16.94
N LEU A 144 1.39 -20.31 16.22
CA LEU A 144 1.05 -18.94 16.59
C LEU A 144 -0.40 -18.79 17.09
N LYS A 145 -1.16 -19.89 17.11
CA LYS A 145 -2.60 -19.93 17.33
C LYS A 145 -3.04 -19.38 18.70
N ALA A 146 -2.27 -19.65 19.76
CA ALA A 146 -2.60 -19.22 21.11
C ALA A 146 -2.75 -17.70 21.24
N ASP A 147 -2.02 -16.95 20.42
CA ASP A 147 -1.97 -15.49 20.42
C ASP A 147 -2.53 -14.89 19.11
N ASP A 148 -3.38 -15.62 18.40
CA ASP A 148 -3.97 -15.14 17.15
C ASP A 148 -4.97 -14.02 17.40
N ILE A 149 -4.67 -12.84 16.86
CA ILE A 149 -5.53 -11.65 16.87
C ILE A 149 -5.93 -11.21 15.46
N VAL A 150 -5.57 -12.00 14.42
CA VAL A 150 -5.68 -11.59 13.01
C VAL A 150 -6.49 -12.52 12.11
N ASN A 151 -6.58 -13.81 12.47
CA ASN A 151 -7.30 -14.82 11.68
C ASN A 151 -8.46 -15.45 12.49
N MET A 152 -8.39 -16.72 12.84
CA MET A 152 -9.48 -17.40 13.57
C MET A 152 -9.71 -16.84 14.97
N GLY A 153 -8.65 -16.32 15.61
CA GLY A 153 -8.78 -15.60 16.89
C GLY A 153 -9.66 -14.36 16.76
N LEU A 154 -9.43 -13.53 15.75
CA LEU A 154 -10.29 -12.38 15.46
C LEU A 154 -11.70 -12.82 15.03
N ALA A 155 -11.80 -13.80 14.12
CA ALA A 155 -13.09 -14.31 13.65
C ALA A 155 -13.99 -14.77 14.81
N ARG A 156 -13.39 -15.38 15.85
CA ARG A 156 -14.10 -15.76 17.08
C ARG A 156 -14.55 -14.57 17.90
N LEU A 157 -13.67 -13.55 18.06
CA LEU A 157 -13.96 -12.37 18.88
C LEU A 157 -15.13 -11.54 18.33
N VAL A 158 -15.26 -11.45 17.01
CA VAL A 158 -16.29 -10.63 16.34
C VAL A 158 -17.41 -11.46 15.72
N ASP A 159 -17.39 -12.79 15.92
CA ASP A 159 -18.36 -13.77 15.38
C ASP A 159 -18.44 -13.73 13.83
N ALA A 160 -17.30 -13.59 13.16
CA ALA A 160 -17.26 -13.48 11.71
C ALA A 160 -17.35 -14.84 11.01
N PRO A 161 -18.22 -14.99 9.98
CA PRO A 161 -18.11 -16.04 8.98
C PRO A 161 -16.89 -15.82 8.11
N VAL A 162 -16.24 -16.91 7.69
CA VAL A 162 -14.95 -16.89 6.99
C VAL A 162 -15.09 -17.46 5.57
N LEU A 163 -14.49 -16.77 4.60
CA LEU A 163 -14.19 -17.25 3.26
C LEU A 163 -12.68 -17.55 3.21
N LEU A 164 -12.31 -18.80 2.88
CA LEU A 164 -10.92 -19.20 2.80
C LEU A 164 -10.45 -19.22 1.35
N ALA A 165 -9.50 -18.36 0.99
CA ALA A 165 -8.97 -18.19 -0.35
C ALA A 165 -7.62 -18.90 -0.53
N GLY A 166 -7.48 -19.66 -1.62
CA GLY A 166 -6.24 -20.29 -2.07
C GLY A 166 -5.76 -19.72 -3.40
N ASP A 167 -4.44 -19.56 -3.57
CA ASP A 167 -3.80 -19.12 -4.81
C ASP A 167 -3.49 -20.34 -5.70
N ILE A 168 -4.12 -20.42 -6.89
CA ILE A 168 -3.88 -21.52 -7.83
C ILE A 168 -2.70 -21.25 -8.76
N ASP A 169 -2.32 -20.00 -8.98
CA ASP A 169 -1.27 -19.61 -9.95
C ASP A 169 0.11 -20.18 -9.54
N ARG A 170 0.33 -20.36 -8.24
CA ARG A 170 1.57 -20.96 -7.69
C ARG A 170 1.57 -22.49 -7.63
N GLY A 171 0.44 -23.12 -7.95
CA GLY A 171 0.25 -24.57 -7.84
C GLY A 171 -0.04 -25.05 -6.42
N GLY A 172 -0.55 -26.29 -6.30
CA GLY A 172 -0.81 -26.93 -5.02
C GLY A 172 -2.02 -26.43 -4.25
N VAL A 173 -2.93 -25.66 -4.85
CA VAL A 173 -4.08 -25.01 -4.18
C VAL A 173 -4.98 -26.00 -3.43
N PHE A 174 -5.23 -27.19 -3.98
CA PHE A 174 -6.03 -28.22 -3.33
C PHE A 174 -5.41 -28.69 -2.02
N ALA A 175 -4.09 -28.94 -2.01
CA ALA A 175 -3.35 -29.32 -0.82
C ALA A 175 -3.35 -28.18 0.22
N GLN A 176 -3.18 -26.94 -0.22
CA GLN A 176 -3.20 -25.77 0.65
C GLN A 176 -4.57 -25.58 1.31
N LEU A 177 -5.67 -25.63 0.54
CA LEU A 177 -7.03 -25.48 1.08
C LEU A 177 -7.39 -26.63 2.01
N TYR A 178 -7.18 -27.88 1.57
CA TYR A 178 -7.44 -29.07 2.39
C TYR A 178 -6.60 -29.06 3.67
N GLY A 179 -5.28 -28.85 3.55
CA GLY A 179 -4.37 -28.83 4.68
C GLY A 179 -4.70 -27.72 5.68
N THR A 180 -5.05 -26.52 5.20
CA THR A 180 -5.48 -25.44 6.07
C THR A 180 -6.73 -25.82 6.86
N VAL A 181 -7.78 -26.33 6.19
CA VAL A 181 -9.02 -26.80 6.85
C VAL A 181 -8.75 -27.93 7.83
N ALA A 182 -7.88 -28.90 7.49
CA ALA A 182 -7.56 -30.03 8.32
C ALA A 182 -6.78 -29.67 9.62
N LEU A 183 -5.99 -28.60 9.58
CA LEU A 183 -5.21 -28.13 10.74
C LEU A 183 -6.03 -27.26 11.72
N LEU A 184 -7.22 -26.82 11.32
CA LEU A 184 -8.11 -26.03 12.17
C LEU A 184 -8.92 -26.89 13.13
N GLU A 185 -9.18 -26.37 14.33
CA GLU A 185 -10.08 -26.98 15.29
C GLU A 185 -11.54 -27.03 14.76
N PRO A 186 -12.38 -27.94 15.27
CA PRO A 186 -13.76 -28.05 14.80
C PRO A 186 -14.55 -26.74 14.85
N GLU A 187 -14.39 -25.96 15.93
CA GLU A 187 -15.08 -24.67 16.11
C GLU A 187 -14.60 -23.60 15.11
N GLU A 188 -13.33 -23.60 14.77
CA GLU A 188 -12.75 -22.70 13.77
C GLU A 188 -13.19 -23.12 12.36
N ARG A 189 -13.16 -24.42 12.08
CA ARG A 189 -13.64 -24.98 10.82
C ARG A 189 -15.10 -24.67 10.57
N ALA A 190 -15.94 -24.71 11.59
CA ALA A 190 -17.37 -24.36 11.51
C ALA A 190 -17.62 -22.90 11.09
N ARG A 191 -16.63 -21.99 11.28
CA ARG A 191 -16.70 -20.61 10.83
C ARG A 191 -16.47 -20.44 9.34
N ILE A 192 -15.76 -21.37 8.69
CA ILE A 192 -15.55 -21.33 7.24
C ILE A 192 -16.87 -21.65 6.55
N LYS A 193 -17.36 -20.69 5.76
CA LYS A 193 -18.63 -20.81 5.01
C LYS A 193 -18.42 -21.16 3.55
N GLY A 194 -17.17 -21.02 3.06
CA GLY A 194 -16.84 -21.42 1.70
C GLY A 194 -15.36 -21.26 1.39
N LEU A 195 -14.95 -21.97 0.36
CA LEU A 195 -13.62 -21.95 -0.21
C LEU A 195 -13.64 -21.12 -1.49
N LEU A 196 -12.57 -20.34 -1.70
CA LEU A 196 -12.35 -19.57 -2.91
C LEU A 196 -11.07 -20.02 -3.58
N ILE A 197 -11.09 -20.24 -4.88
CA ILE A 197 -9.89 -20.42 -5.68
C ILE A 197 -9.64 -19.10 -6.41
N ASN A 198 -8.47 -18.51 -6.18
CA ASN A 198 -8.11 -17.20 -6.70
C ASN A 198 -6.96 -17.29 -7.72
N LYS A 199 -6.88 -16.28 -8.58
CA LYS A 199 -5.85 -16.13 -9.63
C LYS A 199 -5.87 -17.25 -10.67
N PHE A 200 -7.05 -17.74 -11.00
CA PHE A 200 -7.19 -18.83 -11.96
C PHE A 200 -6.88 -18.36 -13.40
N ARG A 201 -6.15 -19.20 -14.12
CA ARG A 201 -5.86 -19.03 -15.55
C ARG A 201 -6.26 -20.31 -16.28
N GLY A 202 -7.06 -20.21 -17.32
CA GLY A 202 -7.44 -21.34 -18.16
C GLY A 202 -8.95 -21.60 -18.17
N ASP A 203 -9.32 -22.82 -18.51
CA ASP A 203 -10.71 -23.26 -18.62
C ASP A 203 -11.19 -23.85 -17.28
N VAL A 204 -12.19 -23.23 -16.68
CA VAL A 204 -12.76 -23.65 -15.40
C VAL A 204 -13.42 -25.03 -15.46
N GLU A 205 -13.88 -25.49 -16.63
CA GLU A 205 -14.48 -26.80 -16.80
C GLU A 205 -13.48 -27.93 -16.54
N ILE A 206 -12.21 -27.72 -16.85
CA ILE A 206 -11.12 -28.66 -16.52
C ILE A 206 -10.92 -28.76 -15.01
N LEU A 207 -11.14 -27.66 -14.28
CA LEU A 207 -10.99 -27.61 -12.83
C LEU A 207 -12.17 -28.22 -12.07
N ARG A 208 -13.37 -28.18 -12.66
CA ARG A 208 -14.64 -28.55 -12.04
C ARG A 208 -14.65 -29.93 -11.32
N PRO A 209 -14.10 -31.03 -11.89
CA PRO A 209 -14.02 -32.31 -11.17
C PRO A 209 -13.18 -32.22 -9.88
N GLY A 210 -12.10 -31.42 -9.92
CA GLY A 210 -11.25 -31.19 -8.75
C GLY A 210 -11.96 -30.40 -7.65
N LEU A 211 -12.85 -29.46 -8.02
CA LEU A 211 -13.66 -28.70 -7.06
C LEU A 211 -14.58 -29.65 -6.28
N ALA A 212 -15.30 -30.53 -6.97
CA ALA A 212 -16.17 -31.52 -6.34
C ALA A 212 -15.39 -32.45 -5.38
N MET A 213 -14.19 -32.88 -5.77
CA MET A 213 -13.32 -33.68 -4.88
C MET A 213 -12.87 -32.90 -3.64
N LEU A 214 -12.60 -31.58 -3.79
CA LEU A 214 -12.24 -30.72 -2.67
C LEU A 214 -13.42 -30.54 -1.70
N GLU A 215 -14.61 -30.30 -2.21
CA GLU A 215 -15.85 -30.19 -1.42
C GLU A 215 -16.15 -31.49 -0.66
N GLU A 216 -16.02 -32.65 -1.31
CA GLU A 216 -16.16 -33.96 -0.66
C GLU A 216 -15.16 -34.14 0.49
N LYS A 217 -13.89 -33.74 0.29
CA LYS A 217 -12.84 -33.91 1.31
C LYS A 217 -12.94 -32.93 2.46
N THR A 218 -13.34 -31.68 2.19
CA THR A 218 -13.39 -30.60 3.19
C THR A 218 -14.75 -30.50 3.86
N GLN A 219 -15.81 -31.00 3.23
CA GLN A 219 -17.22 -30.81 3.61
C GLN A 219 -17.62 -29.30 3.61
N LEU A 220 -16.95 -28.50 2.75
CA LEU A 220 -17.19 -27.09 2.56
C LEU A 220 -17.42 -26.78 1.09
N PRO A 221 -18.37 -25.89 0.76
CA PRO A 221 -18.64 -25.53 -0.64
C PRO A 221 -17.50 -24.68 -1.21
N VAL A 222 -17.22 -24.83 -2.51
CA VAL A 222 -16.40 -23.90 -3.27
C VAL A 222 -17.31 -22.81 -3.84
N LEU A 223 -17.26 -21.62 -3.27
CA LEU A 223 -18.13 -20.50 -3.64
C LEU A 223 -17.67 -19.73 -4.88
N GLY A 224 -16.52 -20.06 -5.43
CA GLY A 224 -16.09 -19.46 -6.67
C GLY A 224 -14.65 -19.72 -7.06
N VAL A 225 -14.41 -19.54 -8.36
CA VAL A 225 -13.11 -19.59 -8.99
C VAL A 225 -12.85 -18.22 -9.64
N VAL A 226 -12.12 -17.37 -8.93
CA VAL A 226 -11.83 -16.00 -9.37
C VAL A 226 -10.69 -16.04 -10.39
N PRO A 227 -10.88 -15.52 -11.60
CA PRO A 227 -9.84 -15.49 -12.61
C PRO A 227 -8.69 -14.56 -12.19
N TYR A 228 -7.55 -14.70 -12.83
CA TYR A 228 -6.46 -13.74 -12.71
C TYR A 228 -6.89 -12.41 -13.33
N LEU A 229 -7.31 -11.48 -12.50
CA LEU A 229 -7.78 -10.17 -12.93
C LEU A 229 -6.58 -9.25 -13.20
N LYS A 230 -6.57 -8.65 -14.38
CA LYS A 230 -5.60 -7.63 -14.76
C LYS A 230 -6.14 -6.26 -14.34
N VAL A 231 -6.04 -5.95 -13.07
CA VAL A 231 -6.41 -4.65 -12.51
C VAL A 231 -5.17 -3.93 -12.01
N ASP A 232 -5.17 -2.62 -12.17
CA ASP A 232 -4.09 -1.76 -11.71
C ASP A 232 -4.51 -1.04 -10.44
N ILE A 233 -4.41 -1.78 -9.33
CA ILE A 233 -4.73 -1.33 -7.98
C ILE A 233 -3.43 -1.27 -7.17
N GLU A 234 -3.35 -0.30 -6.28
CA GLU A 234 -2.18 -0.08 -5.44
C GLU A 234 -1.81 -1.31 -4.62
N ASP A 235 -0.54 -1.69 -4.69
CA ASP A 235 0.00 -2.82 -3.94
C ASP A 235 0.24 -2.44 -2.47
N GLU A 236 0.00 -3.40 -1.58
CA GLU A 236 0.18 -3.23 -0.13
C GLU A 236 1.65 -3.18 0.28
N ASP A 237 2.50 -3.99 -0.36
CA ASP A 237 3.84 -4.31 0.13
C ASP A 237 4.94 -3.98 -0.89
N SER A 238 6.11 -3.62 -0.39
CA SER A 238 7.37 -3.45 -1.15
C SER A 238 7.90 -4.75 -1.79
N LEU A 239 7.26 -5.90 -1.53
CA LEU A 239 7.46 -7.17 -2.25
C LEU A 239 6.63 -7.28 -3.54
N SER A 240 5.97 -6.21 -3.96
CA SER A 240 5.18 -6.14 -5.18
C SER A 240 5.99 -6.55 -6.41
N THR A 241 5.37 -7.35 -7.27
CA THR A 241 5.93 -7.69 -8.59
C THR A 241 6.02 -6.49 -9.53
N ARG A 242 5.34 -5.38 -9.22
CA ARG A 242 5.47 -4.08 -9.92
C ARG A 242 6.91 -3.58 -9.89
N LEU A 243 7.60 -3.76 -8.76
CA LEU A 243 9.00 -3.35 -8.60
C LEU A 243 9.98 -4.20 -9.43
N ASP A 244 9.55 -5.34 -9.95
CA ASP A 244 10.30 -6.24 -10.81
C ASP A 244 9.87 -6.16 -12.29
N ALA A 245 8.90 -5.29 -12.62
CA ALA A 245 8.39 -5.14 -13.98
C ALA A 245 9.52 -4.75 -14.95
N GLY A 246 9.58 -5.49 -16.07
CA GLY A 246 10.59 -5.28 -17.09
C GLY A 246 10.42 -3.93 -17.79
N ARG A 247 11.49 -3.46 -18.43
CA ARG A 247 11.52 -2.21 -19.18
C ARG A 247 10.52 -2.25 -20.34
N THR A 248 9.50 -1.41 -20.30
CA THR A 248 8.69 -1.06 -21.46
C THR A 248 9.37 0.05 -22.25
N VAL A 249 9.31 -0.01 -23.58
CA VAL A 249 9.94 1.00 -24.44
C VAL A 249 8.97 2.17 -24.59
N HIS A 250 9.28 3.27 -23.92
CA HIS A 250 8.59 4.54 -24.03
C HIS A 250 9.52 5.63 -24.55
N PRO A 251 8.99 6.73 -25.10
CA PRO A 251 9.82 7.87 -25.55
C PRO A 251 10.65 8.50 -24.43
N LEU A 252 10.14 8.51 -23.19
CA LEU A 252 10.79 9.03 -21.99
C LEU A 252 11.03 7.90 -21.00
N ASP A 253 12.12 8.00 -20.21
CA ASP A 253 12.57 6.98 -19.26
C ASP A 253 12.76 7.58 -17.87
N ALA A 254 11.95 7.16 -16.90
CA ALA A 254 12.09 7.53 -15.49
C ALA A 254 12.63 6.34 -14.68
N ALA A 255 13.78 6.54 -14.03
CA ALA A 255 14.39 5.56 -13.15
C ALA A 255 14.12 5.91 -11.68
N ILE A 256 13.40 5.05 -10.99
CA ILE A 256 13.15 5.12 -9.55
C ILE A 256 14.17 4.22 -8.84
N LEU A 257 14.90 4.76 -7.88
CA LEU A 257 15.87 3.97 -7.11
C LEU A 257 15.12 3.05 -6.15
N ARG A 258 15.21 1.73 -6.37
CA ARG A 258 14.60 0.74 -5.48
C ARG A 258 15.50 0.56 -4.25
N LEU A 259 15.26 1.40 -3.26
CA LEU A 259 15.96 1.37 -1.98
C LEU A 259 15.58 0.11 -1.19
N PRO A 260 16.46 -0.45 -0.33
CA PRO A 260 16.14 -1.63 0.49
C PRO A 260 14.89 -1.47 1.37
N HIS A 261 14.68 -0.28 1.94
CA HIS A 261 13.53 0.03 2.78
C HIS A 261 12.55 0.99 2.09
N ILE A 262 12.43 0.91 0.75
CA ILE A 262 11.51 1.75 -0.02
C ILE A 262 10.11 1.75 0.60
N SER A 263 9.51 2.92 0.73
CA SER A 263 8.15 3.10 1.23
C SER A 263 7.35 4.05 0.34
N ASN A 264 6.03 3.90 0.36
CA ASN A 264 5.08 4.73 -0.39
C ASN A 264 5.40 4.81 -1.90
N PHE A 265 5.93 3.73 -2.47
CA PHE A 265 6.25 3.66 -3.91
C PHE A 265 5.02 3.82 -4.80
N THR A 266 3.83 3.68 -4.25
CA THR A 266 2.54 3.94 -4.92
C THR A 266 2.38 5.39 -5.35
N ASP A 267 3.16 6.33 -4.81
CA ASP A 267 3.23 7.73 -5.27
C ASP A 267 3.52 7.85 -6.77
N PHE A 268 4.18 6.86 -7.37
CA PHE A 268 4.64 6.92 -8.75
C PHE A 268 3.68 6.25 -9.75
N MET A 269 2.60 5.61 -9.28
CA MET A 269 1.60 5.01 -10.16
C MET A 269 1.00 5.99 -11.18
N PRO A 270 0.72 7.27 -10.83
CA PRO A 270 0.22 8.21 -11.82
C PRO A 270 1.22 8.47 -12.97
N LEU A 271 2.52 8.34 -12.72
CA LEU A 271 3.55 8.45 -13.77
C LEU A 271 3.52 7.25 -14.72
N GLU A 272 3.23 6.05 -14.20
CA GLU A 272 3.16 4.81 -14.99
C GLU A 272 1.97 4.82 -15.98
N GLN A 273 0.94 5.66 -15.71
CA GLN A 273 -0.22 5.81 -16.58
C GLN A 273 0.05 6.74 -17.79
N HIS A 274 1.16 7.47 -17.79
CA HIS A 274 1.43 8.40 -18.86
C HIS A 274 2.00 7.70 -20.11
N PRO A 275 1.36 7.81 -21.29
CA PRO A 275 1.72 7.04 -22.49
C PRO A 275 3.14 7.29 -23.02
N LEU A 276 3.72 8.47 -22.74
CA LEU A 276 5.07 8.81 -23.16
C LEU A 276 6.16 8.40 -22.15
N LEU A 277 5.81 8.05 -20.89
CA LEU A 277 6.76 7.87 -19.81
C LEU A 277 6.85 6.40 -19.37
N GLY A 278 7.98 5.77 -19.61
CA GLY A 278 8.30 4.48 -19.01
C GLY A 278 8.89 4.65 -17.62
N VAL A 279 8.27 4.01 -16.63
CA VAL A 279 8.76 4.00 -15.24
C VAL A 279 9.40 2.66 -14.96
N ARG A 280 10.58 2.67 -14.33
CA ARG A 280 11.29 1.45 -13.94
C ARG A 280 12.02 1.61 -12.62
N TYR A 281 12.04 0.53 -11.84
CA TYR A 281 12.75 0.47 -10.57
C TYR A 281 14.14 -0.11 -10.76
N VAL A 282 15.17 0.53 -10.19
CA VAL A 282 16.58 0.21 -10.43
C VAL A 282 17.35 0.01 -9.13
N GLN A 283 18.20 -1.03 -9.08
CA GLN A 283 18.97 -1.41 -7.88
C GLN A 283 20.48 -1.35 -8.08
N ASN A 284 20.96 -1.07 -9.30
CA ASN A 284 22.39 -1.02 -9.60
C ASN A 284 22.66 -0.06 -10.76
N THR A 285 23.91 0.30 -10.92
CA THR A 285 24.37 1.26 -11.93
C THR A 285 24.09 0.81 -13.38
N ARG A 286 24.13 -0.51 -13.65
CA ARG A 286 23.84 -1.05 -14.97
C ARG A 286 22.36 -0.84 -15.34
N GLN A 287 21.47 -1.08 -14.37
CA GLN A 287 20.04 -0.82 -14.57
C GLN A 287 19.76 0.67 -14.67
N LEU A 288 20.44 1.53 -13.91
CA LEU A 288 20.25 2.99 -13.96
C LEU A 288 20.44 3.53 -15.38
N GLY A 289 21.56 3.20 -16.04
CA GLY A 289 21.86 3.68 -17.39
C GLY A 289 21.84 5.23 -17.48
N THR A 290 21.14 5.75 -18.51
CA THR A 290 20.99 7.19 -18.77
C THR A 290 19.50 7.56 -18.90
N PRO A 291 18.77 7.64 -17.78
CA PRO A 291 17.35 7.99 -17.79
C PRO A 291 17.14 9.48 -18.08
N ASP A 292 15.90 9.83 -18.48
CA ASP A 292 15.49 11.23 -18.64
C ASP A 292 15.10 11.88 -17.30
N LEU A 293 14.80 11.05 -16.27
CA LEU A 293 14.48 11.47 -14.90
C LEU A 293 14.98 10.42 -13.90
N ILE A 294 15.53 10.89 -12.77
CA ILE A 294 15.87 10.03 -11.62
C ILE A 294 14.97 10.40 -10.45
N ILE A 295 14.40 9.39 -9.79
CA ILE A 295 13.60 9.59 -8.58
C ILE A 295 14.22 8.83 -7.40
N LEU A 296 14.47 9.56 -6.31
CA LEU A 296 14.76 8.98 -5.00
C LEU A 296 13.45 8.92 -4.22
N PRO A 297 12.89 7.73 -3.98
CA PRO A 297 11.59 7.58 -3.32
C PRO A 297 11.69 7.76 -1.81
N GLY A 298 10.54 7.73 -1.15
CA GLY A 298 10.45 7.60 0.31
C GLY A 298 11.08 6.30 0.80
N THR A 299 11.63 6.35 2.00
CA THR A 299 12.20 5.16 2.67
C THR A 299 11.91 5.19 4.17
N LYS A 300 11.89 4.01 4.78
CA LYS A 300 11.72 3.86 6.23
C LYS A 300 13.03 4.01 7.01
N ASN A 301 14.17 3.87 6.37
CA ASN A 301 15.49 4.03 7.00
C ASN A 301 16.40 4.83 6.06
N THR A 302 16.35 6.15 6.22
CA THR A 302 17.03 7.09 5.32
C THR A 302 18.55 6.96 5.37
N VAL A 303 19.10 6.76 6.57
CA VAL A 303 20.56 6.69 6.75
C VAL A 303 21.15 5.42 6.16
N ASP A 304 20.58 4.26 6.49
CA ASP A 304 21.09 2.98 5.98
C ASP A 304 20.92 2.87 4.46
N ASP A 305 19.80 3.36 3.93
CA ASP A 305 19.55 3.37 2.49
C ASP A 305 20.49 4.33 1.74
N LEU A 306 20.88 5.47 2.34
CA LEU A 306 21.92 6.33 1.80
C LEU A 306 23.29 5.64 1.80
N LEU A 307 23.64 4.92 2.86
CA LEU A 307 24.89 4.15 2.92
C LEU A 307 24.90 3.03 1.89
N TRP A 308 23.75 2.34 1.71
CA TRP A 308 23.60 1.35 0.64
C TRP A 308 23.76 1.97 -0.75
N LEU A 309 23.22 3.17 -0.98
CA LEU A 309 23.37 3.91 -2.25
C LEU A 309 24.84 4.15 -2.58
N ARG A 310 25.66 4.47 -1.58
CA ARG A 310 27.11 4.62 -1.70
C ARG A 310 27.82 3.33 -2.05
N GLN A 311 27.51 2.27 -1.29
CA GLN A 311 28.14 0.96 -1.45
C GLN A 311 27.80 0.31 -2.81
N SER A 312 26.60 0.54 -3.33
CA SER A 312 26.18 0.04 -4.64
C SER A 312 26.76 0.80 -5.83
N GLY A 313 27.43 1.95 -5.58
CA GLY A 313 27.95 2.84 -6.61
C GLY A 313 26.88 3.71 -7.29
N LEU A 314 25.62 3.59 -6.89
CA LEU A 314 24.52 4.40 -7.44
C LEU A 314 24.67 5.88 -7.12
N GLU A 315 25.22 6.24 -5.94
CA GLU A 315 25.52 7.64 -5.60
C GLU A 315 26.40 8.31 -6.66
N ALA A 316 27.55 7.73 -7.00
CA ALA A 316 28.46 8.29 -7.98
C ALA A 316 27.82 8.44 -9.37
N ALA A 317 27.04 7.45 -9.79
CA ALA A 317 26.33 7.47 -11.06
C ALA A 317 25.24 8.55 -11.09
N LEU A 318 24.46 8.69 -10.01
CA LEU A 318 23.45 9.72 -9.84
C LEU A 318 24.07 11.13 -9.87
N LEU A 319 25.11 11.37 -9.08
CA LEU A 319 25.80 12.66 -9.04
C LEU A 319 26.32 13.05 -10.42
N LYS A 320 26.91 12.12 -11.17
CA LYS A 320 27.36 12.34 -12.55
C LYS A 320 26.20 12.72 -13.47
N LEU A 321 25.07 12.03 -13.39
CA LEU A 321 23.88 12.30 -14.21
C LEU A 321 23.26 13.65 -13.84
N ALA A 322 23.14 13.96 -12.56
CA ALA A 322 22.67 15.25 -12.08
C ALA A 322 23.54 16.41 -12.57
N ALA A 323 24.88 16.28 -12.47
CA ALA A 323 25.82 17.27 -12.98
C ALA A 323 25.74 17.47 -14.50
N ASN A 324 25.32 16.43 -15.25
CA ASN A 324 25.02 16.52 -16.69
C ASN A 324 23.63 17.07 -16.98
N GLY A 325 22.91 17.50 -15.93
CA GLY A 325 21.61 18.15 -16.03
C GLY A 325 20.42 17.19 -16.04
N THR A 326 20.57 15.86 -15.86
CA THR A 326 19.41 14.97 -15.70
C THR A 326 18.57 15.41 -14.49
N PRO A 327 17.27 15.66 -14.64
CA PRO A 327 16.39 16.01 -13.52
C PRO A 327 16.41 14.94 -12.44
N VAL A 328 16.46 15.37 -11.18
CA VAL A 328 16.41 14.51 -9.99
C VAL A 328 15.30 14.98 -9.08
N LEU A 329 14.42 14.06 -8.68
CA LEU A 329 13.35 14.32 -7.73
C LEU A 329 13.54 13.44 -6.49
N GLY A 330 13.56 14.06 -5.31
CA GLY A 330 13.55 13.35 -4.03
C GLY A 330 12.21 13.52 -3.33
N VAL A 331 11.66 12.41 -2.82
CA VAL A 331 10.41 12.40 -2.04
C VAL A 331 10.71 11.89 -0.64
N CYS A 332 10.31 12.64 0.38
CA CYS A 332 10.43 12.28 1.80
C CYS A 332 11.86 11.87 2.18
N GLY A 333 12.15 10.60 2.47
CA GLY A 333 13.51 10.13 2.73
C GLY A 333 14.47 10.39 1.56
N GLY A 334 14.01 10.27 0.33
CA GLY A 334 14.78 10.63 -0.86
C GLY A 334 15.11 12.13 -0.91
N TYR A 335 14.20 13.00 -0.51
CA TYR A 335 14.47 14.43 -0.36
C TYR A 335 15.54 14.70 0.70
N GLN A 336 15.46 14.05 1.87
CA GLN A 336 16.44 14.15 2.93
C GLN A 336 17.84 13.74 2.44
N MET A 337 17.96 12.64 1.67
CA MET A 337 19.23 12.18 1.10
C MET A 337 19.88 13.19 0.15
N LEU A 338 19.08 13.99 -0.57
CA LEU A 338 19.59 15.01 -1.51
C LEU A 338 20.31 16.17 -0.80
N GLY A 339 20.07 16.38 0.49
CA GLY A 339 20.68 17.43 1.32
C GLY A 339 22.17 17.29 1.55
N GLU A 340 22.74 18.22 2.29
CA GLU A 340 24.16 18.25 2.65
C GLU A 340 24.47 17.33 3.85
N THR A 341 23.60 17.31 4.86
CA THR A 341 23.81 16.51 6.08
C THR A 341 22.53 15.89 6.61
N LEU A 342 22.67 14.68 7.16
CA LEU A 342 21.63 13.98 7.93
C LEU A 342 22.20 13.68 9.33
N ALA A 343 21.62 14.29 10.35
CA ALA A 343 22.02 14.11 11.73
C ALA A 343 20.97 13.31 12.50
N ASP A 344 21.41 12.26 13.18
CA ASP A 344 20.58 11.43 14.06
C ASP A 344 21.14 11.46 15.49
N PRO A 345 20.95 12.59 16.22
CA PRO A 345 21.58 12.80 17.51
C PRO A 345 21.05 11.90 18.63
N GLU A 346 19.87 11.30 18.44
CA GLU A 346 19.24 10.41 19.41
C GLU A 346 19.21 8.95 18.92
N GLY A 347 19.71 8.66 17.71
CA GLY A 347 19.65 7.33 17.11
C GLY A 347 18.21 6.86 16.80
N THR A 348 17.31 7.80 16.54
CA THR A 348 15.88 7.49 16.32
C THR A 348 15.60 6.91 14.95
N GLU A 349 16.42 7.21 13.96
CA GLU A 349 16.30 6.74 12.59
C GLU A 349 17.09 5.45 12.35
N SER A 350 18.37 5.45 12.72
CA SER A 350 19.29 4.35 12.41
C SER A 350 19.63 3.45 13.61
N GLY A 351 19.10 3.74 14.78
CA GLY A 351 19.46 3.04 16.03
C GLY A 351 20.81 3.44 16.62
N THR A 352 21.56 4.33 15.96
CA THR A 352 22.88 4.80 16.38
C THR A 352 23.00 6.31 16.26
N VAL A 353 23.62 6.95 17.24
CA VAL A 353 23.94 8.38 17.19
C VAL A 353 24.99 8.63 16.12
N GLN A 354 24.63 9.36 15.08
CA GLN A 354 25.54 9.66 13.99
C GLN A 354 25.12 10.89 13.19
N THR A 355 26.07 11.42 12.43
CA THR A 355 25.82 12.43 11.40
C THR A 355 26.52 11.95 10.12
N VAL A 356 25.76 11.85 9.05
CA VAL A 356 26.28 11.43 7.75
C VAL A 356 26.15 12.57 6.74
N ARG A 357 27.08 12.62 5.79
CA ARG A 357 26.99 13.53 4.66
C ARG A 357 25.90 13.03 3.72
N GLY A 358 25.00 13.92 3.28
CA GLY A 358 24.04 13.65 2.22
C GLY A 358 24.69 13.65 0.82
N LEU A 359 23.87 13.72 -0.21
CA LEU A 359 24.34 13.78 -1.61
C LEU A 359 24.86 15.19 -1.99
N GLY A 360 24.51 16.22 -1.21
CA GLY A 360 24.95 17.59 -1.43
C GLY A 360 24.39 18.23 -2.70
N LEU A 361 23.23 17.80 -3.15
CA LEU A 361 22.55 18.32 -4.34
C LEU A 361 21.55 19.42 -4.02
N LEU A 362 21.10 19.50 -2.75
CA LEU A 362 20.23 20.55 -2.24
C LEU A 362 20.88 21.20 -1.01
N PRO A 363 20.77 22.53 -0.81
CA PRO A 363 21.31 23.23 0.37
C PRO A 363 20.38 23.03 1.56
N THR A 364 20.31 21.80 2.06
CA THR A 364 19.42 21.40 3.15
C THR A 364 20.13 20.56 4.19
N HIS A 365 19.73 20.71 5.46
CA HIS A 365 20.25 19.96 6.59
C HIS A 365 19.10 19.31 7.33
N THR A 366 19.12 17.98 7.45
CA THR A 366 18.07 17.22 8.14
C THR A 366 18.56 16.75 9.50
N VAL A 367 17.73 16.96 10.53
CA VAL A 367 17.94 16.43 11.88
C VAL A 367 16.76 15.51 12.21
N PHE A 368 17.05 14.24 12.48
CA PHE A 368 16.04 13.27 12.92
C PHE A 368 15.70 13.52 14.40
N THR A 369 14.38 13.46 14.68
CA THR A 369 13.84 13.66 16.02
C THR A 369 12.85 12.54 16.35
N GLY A 370 12.57 12.31 17.64
CA GLY A 370 11.57 11.36 18.07
C GLY A 370 10.12 11.74 17.70
N GLN A 371 9.89 12.98 17.24
CA GLN A 371 8.56 13.46 16.84
C GLN A 371 8.30 13.16 15.37
N LYS A 372 7.18 12.51 15.09
CA LYS A 372 6.72 12.23 13.74
C LYS A 372 5.76 13.33 13.27
N HIS A 373 6.08 13.96 12.14
CA HIS A 373 5.19 14.90 11.47
C HIS A 373 4.20 14.12 10.59
N ARG A 374 2.90 14.43 10.70
CA ARG A 374 1.83 13.79 9.94
C ARG A 374 0.75 14.81 9.65
N THR A 375 0.55 15.15 8.38
CA THR A 375 -0.47 16.09 7.93
C THR A 375 -1.01 15.68 6.57
N GLN A 376 -2.28 16.00 6.30
CA GLN A 376 -2.78 16.08 4.93
C GLN A 376 -2.68 17.54 4.48
N ASP A 377 -2.16 17.75 3.29
CA ASP A 377 -1.86 19.08 2.77
C ASP A 377 -2.36 19.25 1.34
N THR A 378 -2.73 20.47 1.04
CA THR A 378 -2.83 20.98 -0.34
C THR A 378 -1.74 22.01 -0.54
N ALA A 379 -1.16 22.06 -1.72
CA ALA A 379 -0.06 22.96 -2.04
C ALA A 379 -0.13 23.47 -3.48
N ALA A 380 0.56 24.54 -3.74
CA ALA A 380 0.83 25.01 -5.09
C ALA A 380 2.35 25.07 -5.32
N VAL A 381 2.82 24.44 -6.38
CA VAL A 381 4.24 24.51 -6.74
C VAL A 381 4.57 25.95 -7.13
N THR A 382 5.59 26.52 -6.48
CA THR A 382 6.07 27.89 -6.73
C THR A 382 7.33 27.91 -7.56
N ALA A 383 8.09 26.84 -7.54
CA ALA A 383 9.35 26.74 -8.25
C ALA A 383 9.18 26.45 -9.75
N ALA A 384 9.95 27.14 -10.59
CA ALA A 384 10.08 26.76 -11.99
C ALA A 384 10.81 25.40 -12.09
N PRO A 385 10.53 24.58 -13.11
CA PRO A 385 9.61 24.82 -14.24
C PRO A 385 8.16 24.41 -13.96
N PHE A 386 7.82 24.02 -12.74
CA PHE A 386 6.53 23.41 -12.37
C PHE A 386 5.55 24.40 -11.75
N ALA A 387 5.90 25.67 -11.64
CA ALA A 387 5.09 26.71 -11.01
C ALA A 387 3.64 26.68 -11.47
N GLY A 388 2.70 26.80 -10.51
CA GLY A 388 1.26 26.73 -10.72
C GLY A 388 0.68 25.32 -10.79
N ALA A 389 1.46 24.25 -10.59
CA ALA A 389 0.88 22.92 -10.39
C ALA A 389 0.22 22.85 -9.00
N ALA A 390 -1.06 22.48 -8.98
CA ALA A 390 -1.77 22.22 -7.74
C ALA A 390 -1.45 20.80 -7.26
N LEU A 391 -1.17 20.65 -5.97
CA LEU A 391 -0.88 19.37 -5.32
C LEU A 391 -1.89 19.11 -4.21
N THR A 392 -2.21 17.83 -4.02
CA THR A 392 -2.92 17.33 -2.86
C THR A 392 -2.19 16.10 -2.39
N GLY A 393 -1.90 16.01 -1.11
CA GLY A 393 -1.12 14.88 -0.61
C GLY A 393 -1.04 14.88 0.92
N TYR A 394 -0.05 14.18 1.43
CA TYR A 394 0.21 14.11 2.87
C TYR A 394 1.70 14.08 3.14
N GLN A 395 2.09 14.50 4.33
CA GLN A 395 3.45 14.39 4.85
C GLN A 395 3.49 13.36 5.98
N ILE A 396 4.54 12.54 5.99
CA ILE A 396 4.79 11.55 7.04
C ILE A 396 6.29 11.30 7.22
N HIS A 397 6.92 11.99 8.16
CA HIS A 397 8.36 11.89 8.37
C HIS A 397 8.78 12.21 9.80
N THR A 398 9.99 11.82 10.21
CA THR A 398 10.59 12.09 11.52
C THR A 398 11.63 13.19 11.50
N GLY A 399 12.23 13.47 10.34
CA GLY A 399 13.27 14.50 10.19
C GLY A 399 12.69 15.91 10.09
N ARG A 400 13.39 16.88 10.66
CA ARG A 400 13.20 18.32 10.41
C ARG A 400 14.30 18.79 9.49
N THR A 401 13.92 19.38 8.36
CA THR A 401 14.88 19.88 7.36
C THR A 401 14.92 21.40 7.39
N GLU A 402 16.10 21.94 7.65
CA GLU A 402 16.42 23.35 7.44
C GLU A 402 16.77 23.56 5.97
N VAL A 403 16.13 24.54 5.34
CA VAL A 403 16.25 24.84 3.91
C VAL A 403 16.92 26.19 3.73
N GLN A 404 18.04 26.24 3.00
CA GLN A 404 18.74 27.47 2.64
C GLN A 404 18.57 27.81 1.15
N GLY A 405 17.62 27.17 0.47
CA GLY A 405 17.35 27.28 -0.96
C GLY A 405 15.96 27.81 -1.31
N VAL A 406 15.58 27.68 -2.57
CA VAL A 406 14.27 28.05 -3.07
C VAL A 406 13.26 26.96 -2.69
N PRO A 407 12.12 27.29 -2.06
CA PRO A 407 11.08 26.31 -1.77
C PRO A 407 10.52 25.67 -3.05
N PHE A 408 10.18 24.38 -2.99
CA PHE A 408 9.52 23.69 -4.09
C PHE A 408 8.08 24.14 -4.26
N CYS A 409 7.34 24.21 -3.15
CA CYS A 409 5.93 24.61 -3.16
C CYS A 409 5.58 25.46 -1.92
N THR A 410 4.36 25.97 -1.91
CA THR A 410 3.75 26.62 -0.74
C THR A 410 2.50 25.86 -0.36
N LEU A 411 2.41 25.46 0.91
CA LEU A 411 1.24 24.79 1.49
C LEU A 411 0.07 25.76 1.61
N ALA A 412 -1.14 25.24 1.82
CA ALA A 412 -2.36 26.05 1.91
C ALA A 412 -2.35 27.07 3.06
N ASP A 413 -1.61 26.79 4.13
CA ASP A 413 -1.42 27.71 5.26
C ASP A 413 -0.36 28.81 5.02
N GLY A 414 0.26 28.80 3.83
CA GLY A 414 1.32 29.73 3.46
C GLY A 414 2.73 29.26 3.81
N THR A 415 2.89 28.10 4.42
CA THR A 415 4.20 27.54 4.80
C THR A 415 4.98 27.13 3.54
N PRO A 416 6.25 27.57 3.35
CA PRO A 416 7.10 27.07 2.28
C PRO A 416 7.52 25.62 2.56
N GLU A 417 7.49 24.78 1.53
CA GLU A 417 7.80 23.36 1.63
C GLU A 417 8.74 22.92 0.51
N GLY A 418 9.66 21.96 0.85
CA GLY A 418 10.61 21.39 -0.09
C GLY A 418 11.76 22.31 -0.45
N CYS A 419 12.55 21.90 -1.42
CA CYS A 419 13.70 22.68 -1.90
C CYS A 419 13.97 22.41 -3.38
N VAL A 420 14.45 23.43 -4.08
CA VAL A 420 14.86 23.34 -5.49
C VAL A 420 16.23 23.97 -5.66
N GLN A 421 17.09 23.29 -6.39
CA GLN A 421 18.36 23.83 -6.90
C GLN A 421 18.64 23.26 -8.29
N ASP A 422 18.79 24.13 -9.28
CA ASP A 422 19.06 23.76 -10.68
C ASP A 422 18.04 22.75 -11.24
N ASN A 423 18.46 21.52 -11.50
CA ASN A 423 17.67 20.39 -12.00
C ASN A 423 17.28 19.41 -10.89
N VAL A 424 17.44 19.77 -9.62
CA VAL A 424 17.16 18.91 -8.47
C VAL A 424 16.00 19.48 -7.67
N PHE A 425 15.03 18.60 -7.35
CA PHE A 425 13.78 18.95 -6.68
C PHE A 425 13.58 18.00 -5.50
N GLY A 426 13.15 18.53 -4.38
CA GLY A 426 12.87 17.74 -3.18
C GLY A 426 11.61 18.22 -2.46
N THR A 427 10.79 17.27 -1.96
CA THR A 427 9.57 17.55 -1.21
C THR A 427 9.26 16.43 -0.20
N TYR A 428 8.56 16.77 0.88
CA TYR A 428 8.00 15.79 1.81
C TYR A 428 6.62 15.27 1.40
N LEU A 429 5.98 15.91 0.41
CA LEU A 429 4.64 15.53 0.00
C LEU A 429 4.61 14.19 -0.72
N HIS A 430 3.84 13.24 -0.18
CA HIS A 430 3.38 12.02 -0.83
C HIS A 430 2.09 12.28 -1.60
N GLY A 431 1.81 11.51 -2.65
CA GLY A 431 0.64 11.72 -3.51
C GLY A 431 0.76 12.91 -4.46
N LEU A 432 1.96 13.47 -4.60
CA LEU A 432 2.22 14.70 -5.38
C LEU A 432 1.82 14.61 -6.87
N PHE A 433 1.64 13.41 -7.41
CA PHE A 433 1.23 13.19 -8.80
C PHE A 433 -0.27 12.90 -8.97
N ASP A 434 -1.03 12.73 -7.90
CA ASP A 434 -2.42 12.27 -7.93
C ASP A 434 -3.37 13.25 -8.66
N THR A 435 -3.08 14.56 -8.59
CA THR A 435 -3.85 15.58 -9.34
C THR A 435 -3.57 15.58 -10.85
N GLY A 436 -2.50 14.95 -11.30
CA GLY A 436 -2.03 14.98 -12.68
C GLY A 436 -1.28 16.26 -13.07
N ALA A 437 -1.50 17.39 -12.37
CA ALA A 437 -0.95 18.69 -12.76
C ALA A 437 0.59 18.72 -12.76
N LEU A 438 1.23 18.08 -11.79
CA LEU A 438 2.69 17.96 -11.75
C LEU A 438 3.19 16.98 -12.81
N THR A 439 2.48 15.87 -13.03
CA THR A 439 2.82 14.87 -14.07
C THR A 439 2.88 15.52 -15.45
N GLU A 440 1.88 16.31 -15.83
CA GLU A 440 1.84 17.00 -17.11
C GLU A 440 3.04 17.96 -17.29
N LYS A 441 3.33 18.77 -16.28
CA LYS A 441 4.45 19.71 -16.32
C LYS A 441 5.81 19.00 -16.36
N LEU A 442 5.95 17.90 -15.63
CA LEU A 442 7.15 17.07 -15.61
C LEU A 442 7.40 16.45 -16.99
N VAL A 443 6.37 15.81 -17.56
CA VAL A 443 6.50 15.20 -18.89
C VAL A 443 6.76 16.27 -19.96
N ALA A 444 6.11 17.43 -19.90
CA ALA A 444 6.39 18.54 -20.79
C ALA A 444 7.86 19.04 -20.68
N LEU A 445 8.43 19.06 -19.46
CA LEU A 445 9.86 19.36 -19.26
C LEU A 445 10.74 18.33 -19.96
N LEU A 446 10.48 17.03 -19.72
CA LEU A 446 11.27 15.94 -20.29
C LEU A 446 11.17 15.90 -21.83
N CYS A 447 9.99 16.11 -22.38
CA CYS A 447 9.76 16.23 -23.83
C CYS A 447 10.59 17.36 -24.44
N ARG A 448 10.54 18.57 -23.84
CA ARG A 448 11.36 19.74 -24.31
C ARG A 448 12.84 19.42 -24.30
N ARG A 449 13.33 18.76 -23.25
CA ARG A 449 14.77 18.40 -23.14
C ARG A 449 15.19 17.39 -24.19
N LYS A 450 14.29 16.49 -24.58
CA LYS A 450 14.57 15.42 -25.55
C LYS A 450 14.20 15.81 -27.00
N GLY A 451 13.60 17.00 -27.20
CA GLY A 451 13.14 17.44 -28.51
C GLY A 451 11.94 16.66 -29.05
N ILE A 452 11.10 16.12 -28.16
CA ILE A 452 9.88 15.36 -28.48
C ILE A 452 8.68 16.29 -28.34
N ALA A 453 7.73 16.20 -29.27
CA ALA A 453 6.45 16.89 -29.13
C ALA A 453 5.66 16.29 -27.94
N PRO A 454 5.14 17.09 -27.01
CA PRO A 454 4.26 16.58 -25.99
C PRO A 454 3.00 16.01 -26.63
N ASP A 455 2.59 14.83 -26.22
CA ASP A 455 1.29 14.28 -26.59
C ASP A 455 0.22 15.04 -25.81
N SER A 456 -0.83 15.48 -26.50
CA SER A 456 -1.96 16.19 -25.91
C SER A 456 -3.04 15.24 -25.39
N ALA A 457 -2.75 13.95 -25.25
CA ALA A 457 -3.70 13.02 -24.64
C ALA A 457 -3.97 13.44 -23.19
N ALA A 458 -5.19 13.87 -22.92
CA ALA A 458 -5.62 14.23 -21.58
C ALA A 458 -5.49 13.01 -20.65
N LEU A 459 -4.70 13.12 -19.59
CA LEU A 459 -4.63 12.10 -18.57
C LEU A 459 -5.98 12.00 -17.87
N ILE A 460 -6.43 10.79 -17.65
CA ILE A 460 -7.59 10.53 -16.79
C ILE A 460 -7.14 10.88 -15.36
N PRO A 461 -7.89 11.73 -14.61
CA PRO A 461 -7.58 12.01 -13.22
C PRO A 461 -7.42 10.71 -12.43
N MET A 462 -6.40 10.63 -11.58
CA MET A 462 -6.04 9.37 -10.89
C MET A 462 -7.20 8.82 -10.05
N GLU A 463 -8.01 9.69 -9.46
CA GLU A 463 -9.21 9.27 -8.74
C GLU A 463 -10.22 8.56 -9.67
N GLN A 464 -10.48 9.11 -10.85
CA GLN A 464 -11.38 8.49 -11.83
C GLN A 464 -10.80 7.15 -12.33
N TYR A 465 -9.49 7.08 -12.53
CA TYR A 465 -8.81 5.84 -12.93
C TYR A 465 -8.96 4.77 -11.85
N ARG A 466 -8.72 5.11 -10.57
CA ARG A 466 -8.93 4.19 -9.44
C ARG A 466 -10.35 3.66 -9.39
N GLN A 467 -11.36 4.52 -9.55
CA GLN A 467 -12.76 4.09 -9.55
C GLN A 467 -13.05 3.09 -10.67
N GLN A 468 -12.51 3.30 -11.87
CA GLN A 468 -12.63 2.35 -12.98
C GLN A 468 -11.96 1.00 -12.65
N GLN A 469 -10.79 1.01 -12.02
CA GLN A 469 -10.11 -0.22 -11.60
C GLN A 469 -10.88 -0.98 -10.52
N PHE A 470 -11.51 -0.26 -9.57
CA PHE A 470 -12.37 -0.89 -8.57
C PHE A 470 -13.64 -1.50 -9.19
N ASP A 471 -14.22 -0.86 -10.19
CA ASP A 471 -15.37 -1.42 -10.90
C ASP A 471 -14.98 -2.67 -11.69
N LEU A 472 -13.87 -2.66 -12.42
CA LEU A 472 -13.34 -3.84 -13.12
C LEU A 472 -13.05 -4.99 -12.15
N LEU A 473 -12.48 -4.70 -10.98
CA LEU A 473 -12.23 -5.70 -9.94
C LEU A 473 -13.54 -6.28 -9.42
N ALA A 474 -14.51 -5.43 -9.08
CA ALA A 474 -15.82 -5.85 -8.57
C ALA A 474 -16.57 -6.69 -9.58
N ASP A 475 -16.60 -6.28 -10.85
CA ASP A 475 -17.29 -7.04 -11.93
C ASP A 475 -16.64 -8.41 -12.12
N GLY A 476 -15.32 -8.48 -12.14
CA GLY A 476 -14.60 -9.75 -12.29
C GLY A 476 -14.85 -10.72 -11.13
N VAL A 477 -14.89 -10.21 -9.90
CA VAL A 477 -15.18 -11.04 -8.71
C VAL A 477 -16.66 -11.38 -8.61
N ARG A 478 -17.55 -10.44 -8.92
CA ARG A 478 -19.01 -10.65 -8.94
C ARG A 478 -19.42 -11.75 -9.90
N GLY A 479 -18.81 -11.80 -11.07
CA GLY A 479 -19.09 -12.84 -12.08
C GLY A 479 -18.54 -14.23 -11.72
N ALA A 480 -17.64 -14.30 -10.74
CA ALA A 480 -16.93 -15.51 -10.36
C ALA A 480 -17.39 -16.14 -9.04
N LEU A 481 -18.11 -15.38 -8.18
CA LEU A 481 -18.53 -15.83 -6.85
C LEU A 481 -20.03 -16.14 -6.81
N ASP A 482 -20.39 -17.15 -6.03
CA ASP A 482 -21.76 -17.35 -5.54
C ASP A 482 -22.07 -16.31 -4.46
N LEU A 483 -22.50 -15.12 -4.90
CA LEU A 483 -22.84 -14.03 -4.00
C LEU A 483 -24.07 -14.32 -3.12
N ASP A 484 -25.00 -15.16 -3.57
CA ASP A 484 -26.14 -15.58 -2.74
C ASP A 484 -25.64 -16.30 -1.50
N ALA A 485 -24.69 -17.21 -1.66
CA ALA A 485 -24.05 -17.90 -0.54
C ALA A 485 -23.22 -16.97 0.34
N VAL A 486 -22.53 -15.98 -0.26
CA VAL A 486 -21.77 -14.96 0.51
C VAL A 486 -22.70 -14.11 1.36
N TYR A 487 -23.82 -13.61 0.81
CA TYR A 487 -24.84 -12.86 1.55
C TYR A 487 -25.48 -13.72 2.64
N ALA A 488 -25.86 -14.96 2.31
CA ALA A 488 -26.42 -15.90 3.28
C ALA A 488 -25.48 -16.20 4.45
N ALA A 489 -24.17 -16.28 4.21
CA ALA A 489 -23.17 -16.46 5.26
C ALA A 489 -23.18 -15.31 6.30
N MET A 490 -23.56 -14.10 5.88
CA MET A 490 -23.75 -12.93 6.76
C MET A 490 -25.17 -12.87 7.37
N GLY A 491 -26.07 -13.77 6.99
CA GLY A 491 -27.49 -13.70 7.34
C GLY A 491 -28.23 -12.57 6.64
N LEU A 492 -27.84 -12.27 5.41
CA LEU A 492 -28.46 -11.28 4.51
C LEU A 492 -28.99 -11.97 3.25
N GLU A 493 -29.90 -11.30 2.56
CA GLU A 493 -30.33 -11.67 1.21
C GLU A 493 -29.55 -10.84 0.17
N ASN A 494 -29.24 -11.46 -0.98
CA ASN A 494 -28.62 -10.74 -2.09
C ASN A 494 -29.66 -9.78 -2.71
N PRO A 495 -29.42 -8.45 -2.67
CA PRO A 495 -30.42 -7.49 -3.17
C PRO A 495 -30.63 -7.57 -4.68
N ARG A 496 -29.69 -8.16 -5.43
CA ARG A 496 -29.79 -8.32 -6.89
C ARG A 496 -30.43 -9.65 -7.32
N ARG A 497 -30.75 -10.53 -6.39
CA ARG A 497 -31.34 -11.86 -6.72
C ARG A 497 -32.66 -11.75 -7.50
N ASN A 498 -33.44 -10.70 -7.28
CA ASN A 498 -34.72 -10.47 -7.93
C ASN A 498 -34.69 -9.50 -9.11
N ALA A 499 -33.48 -9.03 -9.49
CA ALA A 499 -33.31 -8.06 -10.57
C ALA A 499 -32.85 -8.70 -11.90
N GLN A 500 -32.76 -10.02 -11.95
CA GLN A 500 -32.54 -10.84 -13.18
C GLN A 500 -33.89 -11.43 -13.66
#